data_eb05cf75a51aa79f837a1974bc706f94
#
_entry.id   eb05cf75a51aa79f837a1974bc706f94
#
_cell.length_a   1.000
_cell.length_b   1.000
_cell.length_c   1.000
_cell.angle_alpha   90.00
_cell.angle_beta   90.00
_cell.angle_gamma   90.00
#
_symmetry.space_group_name_H-M   'P 1'
#
loop_
_entity.id
_entity.type
_entity.pdbx_description
1 polymer ?
#
loop_
_entity_poly.entity_id
_entity_poly.type
_entity_poly.pdbx_seq_one_letter_code
_entity_poly.pdbx_strand_id
1 'polypeptide(L)'
;MFISKKKVIALAASVAVLAITATSFTPAQAAPKNQARAVVQADWLEKNLDDPKVVVVEVSTEPGIYERGHIRNAVKIAWHTDLVDTVNRDVVSAANFQKFAQAAGISQDTTVVLYGDKNNWFAAWGAWVFNRFGVEDVRLLDGGRVKWEKDGRPLTTVVPTPKE
;
A
#
# COMPACT_ATOMS: atom_id res chain seq x y z
N MET A 1 -0.33 94.86 -30.49
CA MET A 1 -1.46 93.97 -30.30
C MET A 1 -0.90 92.55 -30.39
N PHE A 2 -0.56 91.98 -29.22
CA PHE A 2 0.18 90.72 -29.11
C PHE A 2 -0.77 89.56 -28.89
N ILE A 3 -0.74 88.54 -29.74
CA ILE A 3 -1.51 87.32 -29.60
C ILE A 3 -0.59 86.26 -29.02
N SER A 4 -0.86 85.92 -27.79
CA SER A 4 -0.17 84.87 -27.03
C SER A 4 -0.57 83.49 -27.50
N LYS A 5 0.37 82.66 -27.96
CA LYS A 5 0.17 81.26 -28.32
C LYS A 5 0.29 80.41 -27.04
N LYS A 6 -0.80 79.88 -26.56
CA LYS A 6 -0.80 78.89 -25.49
C LYS A 6 -0.39 77.52 -26.02
N LYS A 7 0.74 76.97 -25.52
CA LYS A 7 1.18 75.59 -25.79
C LYS A 7 0.35 74.64 -24.96
N VAL A 8 -0.34 73.75 -25.63
CA VAL A 8 -1.04 72.60 -25.00
C VAL A 8 -0.03 71.47 -24.87
N ILE A 9 0.32 71.13 -23.64
CA ILE A 9 1.17 69.94 -23.36
C ILE A 9 0.24 68.78 -23.22
N ALA A 10 0.29 67.81 -24.17
CA ALA A 10 -0.43 66.54 -24.08
C ALA A 10 0.35 65.60 -23.16
N LEU A 11 -0.23 65.26 -22.04
CA LEU A 11 0.35 64.27 -21.10
C LEU A 11 -0.07 62.86 -21.57
N ALA A 12 0.84 62.12 -22.16
CA ALA A 12 0.61 60.71 -22.53
C ALA A 12 0.72 59.86 -21.28
N ALA A 13 -0.38 59.36 -20.78
CA ALA A 13 -0.38 58.38 -19.69
C ALA A 13 -0.10 56.99 -20.27
N SER A 14 1.10 56.50 -20.05
CA SER A 14 1.46 55.13 -20.39
C SER A 14 0.88 54.18 -19.32
N VAL A 15 -0.16 53.41 -19.67
CA VAL A 15 -0.67 52.32 -18.85
C VAL A 15 0.21 51.10 -19.07
N ALA A 16 1.05 50.83 -18.09
CA ALA A 16 1.82 49.59 -18.06
C ALA A 16 0.86 48.44 -17.58
N VAL A 17 0.45 47.60 -18.52
CA VAL A 17 -0.26 46.35 -18.19
C VAL A 17 0.73 45.36 -17.65
N LEU A 18 0.72 45.16 -16.34
CA LEU A 18 1.47 44.09 -15.69
C LEU A 18 0.76 42.77 -15.98
N ALA A 19 1.27 42.00 -16.93
CA ALA A 19 0.81 40.65 -17.18
C ALA A 19 1.26 39.75 -15.99
N ILE A 20 0.35 39.48 -15.05
CA ILE A 20 0.58 38.46 -14.00
C ILE A 20 0.43 37.11 -14.67
N THR A 21 1.54 36.48 -15.03
CA THR A 21 1.57 35.07 -15.41
C THR A 21 1.30 34.25 -14.16
N ALA A 22 0.05 33.81 -14.00
CA ALA A 22 -0.30 32.81 -13.00
C ALA A 22 0.38 31.49 -13.40
N THR A 23 1.53 31.20 -12.82
CA THR A 23 2.13 29.87 -12.85
C THR A 23 1.22 28.96 -12.06
N SER A 24 0.38 28.19 -12.74
CA SER A 24 -0.40 27.13 -12.14
C SER A 24 0.56 26.08 -11.57
N PHE A 25 0.83 26.15 -10.27
CA PHE A 25 1.43 25.04 -9.55
C PHE A 25 0.40 23.90 -9.55
N THR A 26 0.49 23.00 -10.51
CA THR A 26 -0.12 21.69 -10.39
C THR A 26 0.77 20.93 -9.40
N PRO A 27 0.30 20.58 -8.20
CA PRO A 27 1.06 19.68 -7.36
C PRO A 27 1.25 18.41 -8.18
N ALA A 28 2.50 18.04 -8.45
CA ALA A 28 2.82 16.77 -9.06
C ALA A 28 2.32 15.71 -8.07
N GLN A 29 1.11 15.21 -8.31
CA GLN A 29 0.57 14.08 -7.61
C GLN A 29 1.44 12.91 -8.03
N ALA A 30 2.38 12.53 -7.15
CA ALA A 30 3.15 11.33 -7.36
C ALA A 30 2.13 10.20 -7.54
N ALA A 31 2.03 9.67 -8.74
CA ALA A 31 1.19 8.50 -8.99
C ALA A 31 1.62 7.44 -7.99
N PRO A 32 0.69 6.79 -7.27
CA PRO A 32 1.04 5.73 -6.33
C PRO A 32 1.84 4.69 -7.11
N LYS A 33 3.07 4.47 -6.67
CA LYS A 33 4.09 3.66 -7.37
C LYS A 33 3.65 2.21 -7.66
N ASN A 34 2.47 1.79 -7.18
CA ASN A 34 2.10 0.38 -7.12
C ASN A 34 0.69 -0.02 -7.56
N GLN A 35 -0.13 0.85 -8.11
CA GLN A 35 -1.48 0.43 -8.57
C GLN A 35 -1.45 -0.68 -9.64
N ALA A 36 -0.40 -0.76 -10.44
CA ALA A 36 -0.26 -1.81 -11.45
C ALA A 36 0.11 -3.20 -10.88
N ARG A 37 0.38 -3.31 -9.57
CA ARG A 37 0.87 -4.53 -8.92
C ARG A 37 0.06 -4.97 -7.70
N ALA A 38 -1.16 -4.46 -7.53
CA ALA A 38 -2.00 -4.79 -6.38
C ALA A 38 -2.34 -6.30 -6.27
N VAL A 39 -2.20 -7.04 -7.36
CA VAL A 39 -2.43 -8.49 -7.41
C VAL A 39 -1.23 -9.18 -8.08
N VAL A 40 -0.78 -10.29 -7.50
CA VAL A 40 0.29 -11.13 -8.06
C VAL A 40 -0.20 -12.53 -8.35
N GLN A 41 0.35 -13.13 -9.39
CA GLN A 41 0.06 -14.51 -9.78
C GLN A 41 0.87 -15.50 -8.93
N ALA A 42 0.34 -16.71 -8.76
CA ALA A 42 0.98 -17.77 -8.00
C ALA A 42 2.38 -18.11 -8.52
N ASP A 43 2.60 -18.12 -9.85
CA ASP A 43 3.91 -18.38 -10.45
C ASP A 43 4.94 -17.31 -10.08
N TRP A 44 4.52 -16.06 -9.96
CA TRP A 44 5.40 -15.00 -9.49
C TRP A 44 5.78 -15.24 -8.03
N LEU A 45 4.79 -15.55 -7.18
CA LEU A 45 5.04 -15.78 -5.76
C LEU A 45 5.99 -16.97 -5.53
N GLU A 46 5.77 -18.09 -6.20
CA GLU A 46 6.67 -19.26 -6.09
C GLU A 46 8.14 -18.92 -6.39
N LYS A 47 8.37 -18.13 -7.42
CA LYS A 47 9.71 -17.71 -7.83
C LYS A 47 10.37 -16.75 -6.84
N ASN A 48 9.59 -16.08 -6.00
CA ASN A 48 10.06 -15.04 -5.09
C ASN A 48 9.92 -15.42 -3.59
N LEU A 49 9.57 -16.67 -3.27
CA LEU A 49 9.41 -17.12 -1.88
C LEU A 49 10.70 -17.02 -1.06
N ASP A 50 11.87 -17.07 -1.72
CA ASP A 50 13.19 -17.00 -1.08
C ASP A 50 13.80 -15.60 -1.16
N ASP A 51 13.12 -14.62 -1.80
CA ASP A 51 13.59 -13.24 -1.83
C ASP A 51 13.45 -12.63 -0.41
N PRO A 52 14.54 -12.14 0.20
CA PRO A 52 14.48 -11.53 1.53
C PRO A 52 13.60 -10.28 1.60
N LYS A 53 13.32 -9.66 0.46
CA LYS A 53 12.42 -8.49 0.36
C LYS A 53 10.95 -8.87 0.17
N VAL A 54 10.63 -10.13 0.05
CA VAL A 54 9.24 -10.60 -0.07
C VAL A 54 8.82 -11.28 1.23
N VAL A 55 7.76 -10.76 1.84
CA VAL A 55 7.12 -11.36 3.01
C VAL A 55 5.72 -11.82 2.63
N VAL A 56 5.46 -13.10 2.83
CA VAL A 56 4.14 -13.69 2.59
C VAL A 56 3.36 -13.70 3.90
N VAL A 57 2.12 -13.23 3.88
CA VAL A 57 1.27 -13.13 5.07
C VAL A 57 -0.05 -13.87 4.83
N GLU A 58 -0.34 -14.87 5.66
CA GLU A 58 -1.65 -15.52 5.64
C GLU A 58 -2.62 -14.82 6.60
N VAL A 59 -3.72 -14.32 6.03
CA VAL A 59 -4.84 -13.72 6.77
C VAL A 59 -6.07 -14.60 6.60
N SER A 60 -6.15 -15.65 7.41
CA SER A 60 -7.25 -16.61 7.36
C SER A 60 -8.06 -16.57 8.64
N THR A 61 -9.34 -16.90 8.53
CA THR A 61 -10.31 -16.87 9.64
C THR A 61 -10.72 -18.26 10.11
N GLU A 62 -10.52 -19.28 9.29
CA GLU A 62 -10.82 -20.67 9.68
C GLU A 62 -9.81 -21.16 10.72
N PRO A 63 -10.26 -21.62 11.90
CA PRO A 63 -9.36 -22.10 12.94
C PRO A 63 -8.47 -23.26 12.46
N GLY A 64 -7.18 -23.15 12.74
CA GLY A 64 -6.21 -24.21 12.44
C GLY A 64 -5.86 -24.39 10.97
N ILE A 65 -6.35 -23.52 10.05
CA ILE A 65 -6.09 -23.69 8.62
C ILE A 65 -4.60 -23.46 8.30
N TYR A 66 -3.97 -22.48 8.91
CA TYR A 66 -2.54 -22.22 8.76
C TYR A 66 -1.70 -23.39 9.26
N GLU A 67 -2.05 -23.95 10.41
CA GLU A 67 -1.32 -25.07 11.05
C GLU A 67 -1.46 -26.36 10.25
N ARG A 68 -2.58 -26.56 9.56
CA ARG A 68 -2.76 -27.73 8.66
C ARG A 68 -1.92 -27.63 7.38
N GLY A 69 -1.44 -26.44 7.07
CA GLY A 69 -0.56 -26.18 5.95
C GLY A 69 -0.72 -24.76 5.45
N HIS A 70 0.38 -24.12 5.09
CA HIS A 70 0.45 -22.76 4.57
C HIS A 70 1.48 -22.67 3.45
N ILE A 71 1.47 -21.59 2.68
CA ILE A 71 2.51 -21.32 1.68
C ILE A 71 3.85 -21.16 2.39
N ARG A 72 4.89 -21.80 1.85
CA ARG A 72 6.24 -21.76 2.43
C ARG A 72 6.67 -20.30 2.72
N ASN A 73 7.28 -20.10 3.88
CA ASN A 73 7.70 -18.81 4.41
C ASN A 73 6.54 -17.83 4.76
N ALA A 74 5.29 -18.25 4.68
CA ALA A 74 4.19 -17.39 5.10
C ALA A 74 4.16 -17.26 6.62
N VAL A 75 4.01 -16.03 7.10
CA VAL A 75 3.72 -15.72 8.51
C VAL A 75 2.20 -15.63 8.70
N LYS A 76 1.73 -16.07 9.86
CA LYS A 76 0.32 -16.00 10.21
C LYS A 76 -0.03 -14.65 10.82
N ILE A 77 -1.15 -14.08 10.41
CA ILE A 77 -1.81 -13.00 11.10
C ILE A 77 -3.28 -13.35 11.32
N ALA A 78 -3.73 -13.29 12.54
CA ALA A 78 -5.12 -13.58 12.88
C ALA A 78 -5.97 -12.31 12.72
N TRP A 79 -6.90 -12.33 11.77
CA TRP A 79 -7.74 -11.17 11.49
C TRP A 79 -8.46 -10.63 12.73
N HIS A 80 -9.02 -11.53 13.56
CA HIS A 80 -9.82 -11.16 14.72
C HIS A 80 -9.04 -10.45 15.83
N THR A 81 -7.77 -10.77 16.02
CA THR A 81 -6.96 -10.31 17.17
C THR A 81 -5.81 -9.41 16.78
N ASP A 82 -5.26 -9.59 15.59
CA ASP A 82 -4.03 -8.93 15.19
C ASP A 82 -4.27 -7.72 14.26
N LEU A 83 -5.40 -7.73 13.54
CA LEU A 83 -5.78 -6.64 12.64
C LEU A 83 -6.96 -5.80 13.13
N VAL A 84 -7.64 -6.23 14.19
CA VAL A 84 -8.84 -5.58 14.73
C VAL A 84 -8.67 -5.33 16.23
N ASP A 85 -9.01 -4.11 16.67
CA ASP A 85 -9.26 -3.81 18.08
C ASP A 85 -10.67 -4.27 18.44
N THR A 86 -10.77 -5.40 19.13
CA THR A 86 -12.06 -6.00 19.48
C THR A 86 -12.80 -5.23 20.58
N VAL A 87 -12.11 -4.39 21.35
CA VAL A 87 -12.70 -3.58 22.41
C VAL A 87 -13.34 -2.33 21.84
N ASN A 88 -12.59 -1.58 21.02
CA ASN A 88 -13.05 -0.34 20.43
C ASN A 88 -13.78 -0.55 19.09
N ARG A 89 -13.80 -1.78 18.56
CA ARG A 89 -14.34 -2.14 17.24
C ARG A 89 -13.74 -1.30 16.11
N ASP A 90 -12.44 -1.14 16.17
CA ASP A 90 -11.64 -0.36 15.22
C ASP A 90 -10.52 -1.22 14.65
N VAL A 91 -9.70 -0.66 13.78
CA VAL A 91 -8.46 -1.30 13.33
C VAL A 91 -7.49 -1.44 14.50
N VAL A 92 -6.58 -2.39 14.38
CA VAL A 92 -5.46 -2.56 15.33
C VAL A 92 -4.74 -1.24 15.59
N SER A 93 -4.25 -1.05 16.82
CA SER A 93 -3.44 0.13 17.14
C SER A 93 -2.11 0.13 16.37
N ALA A 94 -1.57 1.32 16.09
CA ALA A 94 -0.27 1.47 15.42
C ALA A 94 0.85 0.72 16.15
N ALA A 95 0.85 0.74 17.50
CA ALA A 95 1.85 0.05 18.31
C ALA A 95 1.79 -1.48 18.15
N ASN A 96 0.59 -2.06 18.09
CA ASN A 96 0.43 -3.50 17.90
C ASN A 96 0.76 -3.92 16.45
N PHE A 97 0.35 -3.12 15.46
CA PHE A 97 0.73 -3.35 14.07
C PHE A 97 2.25 -3.30 13.90
N GLN A 98 2.92 -2.32 14.51
CA GLN A 98 4.38 -2.19 14.46
C GLN A 98 5.09 -3.42 15.06
N LYS A 99 4.60 -3.95 16.19
CA LYS A 99 5.16 -5.17 16.79
C LYS A 99 5.06 -6.36 15.84
N PHE A 100 3.90 -6.53 15.20
CA PHE A 100 3.72 -7.58 14.20
C PHE A 100 4.66 -7.38 13.01
N ALA A 101 4.72 -6.17 12.44
CA ALA A 101 5.54 -5.87 11.28
C ALA A 101 7.03 -6.15 11.55
N GLN A 102 7.53 -5.73 12.71
CA GLN A 102 8.91 -6.00 13.14
C GLN A 102 9.17 -7.50 13.29
N ALA A 103 8.27 -8.24 13.95
CA ALA A 103 8.40 -9.68 14.13
C ALA A 103 8.33 -10.45 12.79
N ALA A 104 7.62 -9.92 11.80
CA ALA A 104 7.52 -10.50 10.46
C ALA A 104 8.65 -10.05 9.52
N GLY A 105 9.57 -9.17 9.95
CA GLY A 105 10.63 -8.62 9.10
C GLY A 105 10.12 -7.67 8.03
N ILE A 106 8.99 -6.98 8.28
CA ILE A 106 8.38 -6.05 7.34
C ILE A 106 8.93 -4.65 7.58
N SER A 107 9.50 -4.07 6.54
CA SER A 107 10.00 -2.68 6.48
C SER A 107 9.35 -1.92 5.31
N GLN A 108 9.69 -0.65 5.13
CA GLN A 108 9.10 0.18 4.07
C GLN A 108 9.43 -0.29 2.66
N ASP A 109 10.56 -0.95 2.47
CA ASP A 109 11.01 -1.48 1.18
C ASP A 109 10.66 -2.96 0.95
N THR A 110 9.87 -3.54 1.85
CA THR A 110 9.40 -4.93 1.75
C THR A 110 8.18 -5.01 0.84
N THR A 111 8.16 -5.98 -0.07
CA THR A 111 6.95 -6.39 -0.78
C THR A 111 6.17 -7.36 0.10
N VAL A 112 4.98 -6.97 0.53
CA VAL A 112 4.09 -7.83 1.34
C VAL A 112 3.04 -8.45 0.44
N VAL A 113 2.99 -9.79 0.42
CA VAL A 113 1.97 -10.54 -0.33
C VAL A 113 1.00 -11.18 0.65
N LEU A 114 -0.24 -10.72 0.65
CA LEU A 114 -1.28 -11.27 1.50
C LEU A 114 -2.13 -12.29 0.74
N TYR A 115 -2.49 -13.35 1.43
CA TYR A 115 -3.46 -14.33 0.95
C TYR A 115 -4.28 -14.87 2.13
N GLY A 116 -5.37 -15.55 1.85
CA GLY A 116 -6.18 -16.16 2.88
C GLY A 116 -7.27 -17.05 2.33
N ASP A 117 -8.08 -17.57 3.26
CA ASP A 117 -9.32 -18.27 2.98
C ASP A 117 -10.42 -17.30 2.50
N LYS A 118 -11.65 -17.80 2.33
CA LYS A 118 -12.83 -16.98 1.96
C LYS A 118 -12.60 -16.08 0.76
N ASN A 119 -11.91 -16.59 -0.27
CA ASN A 119 -11.60 -15.84 -1.50
C ASN A 119 -10.87 -14.51 -1.23
N ASN A 120 -9.91 -14.51 -0.33
CA ASN A 120 -9.11 -13.34 0.06
C ASN A 120 -9.90 -12.20 0.72
N TRP A 121 -11.13 -12.38 1.15
CA TRP A 121 -11.90 -11.29 1.75
C TRP A 121 -11.13 -10.63 2.91
N PHE A 122 -10.65 -11.43 3.84
CA PHE A 122 -9.92 -10.94 5.01
C PHE A 122 -8.48 -10.51 4.66
N ALA A 123 -7.86 -11.13 3.67
CA ALA A 123 -6.58 -10.70 3.14
C ALA A 123 -6.68 -9.31 2.47
N ALA A 124 -7.78 -9.01 1.79
CA ALA A 124 -8.02 -7.68 1.22
C ALA A 124 -8.20 -6.61 2.32
N TRP A 125 -8.91 -6.93 3.40
CA TRP A 125 -8.94 -6.07 4.58
C TRP A 125 -7.53 -5.87 5.17
N GLY A 126 -6.76 -6.95 5.31
CA GLY A 126 -5.37 -6.89 5.74
C GLY A 126 -4.55 -5.94 4.85
N ALA A 127 -4.65 -6.05 3.54
CA ALA A 127 -3.95 -5.17 2.61
C ALA A 127 -4.28 -3.69 2.85
N TRP A 128 -5.55 -3.38 3.12
CA TRP A 128 -5.95 -2.02 3.48
C TRP A 128 -5.30 -1.56 4.80
N VAL A 129 -5.27 -2.43 5.82
CA VAL A 129 -4.62 -2.12 7.12
C VAL A 129 -3.13 -1.87 6.94
N PHE A 130 -2.43 -2.71 6.18
CA PHE A 130 -1.00 -2.53 5.89
C PHE A 130 -0.71 -1.20 5.19
N ASN A 131 -1.49 -0.87 4.15
CA ASN A 131 -1.38 0.43 3.47
C ASN A 131 -1.66 1.61 4.41
N ARG A 132 -2.66 1.48 5.31
CA ARG A 132 -2.98 2.52 6.30
C ARG A 132 -1.82 2.81 7.24
N PHE A 133 -1.00 1.81 7.57
CA PHE A 133 0.19 1.95 8.40
C PHE A 133 1.48 2.21 7.61
N GLY A 134 1.38 2.52 6.33
CA GLY A 134 2.49 3.03 5.52
C GLY A 134 3.35 1.96 4.85
N VAL A 135 2.90 0.70 4.78
CA VAL A 135 3.57 -0.29 3.93
C VAL A 135 3.25 0.04 2.47
N GLU A 136 4.29 0.34 1.68
CA GLU A 136 4.11 0.88 0.32
C GLU A 136 3.76 -0.18 -0.73
N ASP A 137 4.38 -1.37 -0.66
CA ASP A 137 4.19 -2.44 -1.63
C ASP A 137 3.41 -3.61 -1.03
N VAL A 138 2.09 -3.48 -1.05
CA VAL A 138 1.15 -4.49 -0.54
C VAL A 138 0.39 -5.10 -1.71
N ARG A 139 0.43 -6.42 -1.82
CA ARG A 139 -0.18 -7.18 -2.93
C ARG A 139 -1.07 -8.30 -2.40
N LEU A 140 -2.09 -8.65 -3.18
CA LEU A 140 -2.90 -9.84 -2.95
C LEU A 140 -2.46 -10.96 -3.89
N LEU A 141 -2.42 -12.19 -3.39
CA LEU A 141 -2.24 -13.37 -4.22
C LEU A 141 -3.54 -13.63 -5.00
N ASP A 142 -3.47 -13.72 -6.33
CA ASP A 142 -4.63 -14.01 -7.18
C ASP A 142 -5.29 -15.34 -6.79
N GLY A 143 -6.59 -15.27 -6.49
CA GLY A 143 -7.39 -16.41 -6.04
C GLY A 143 -7.07 -16.94 -4.64
N GLY A 144 -6.09 -16.35 -3.96
CA GLY A 144 -5.74 -16.67 -2.57
C GLY A 144 -5.43 -18.14 -2.32
N ARG A 145 -5.73 -18.58 -1.10
CA ARG A 145 -5.51 -19.97 -0.67
C ARG A 145 -6.29 -20.97 -1.53
N VAL A 146 -7.54 -20.66 -1.84
CA VAL A 146 -8.40 -21.57 -2.59
C VAL A 146 -7.82 -21.91 -3.97
N LYS A 147 -7.32 -20.90 -4.68
CA LYS A 147 -6.70 -21.12 -5.98
C LYS A 147 -5.36 -21.84 -5.85
N TRP A 148 -4.54 -21.49 -4.87
CA TRP A 148 -3.26 -22.16 -4.62
C TRP A 148 -3.42 -23.67 -4.42
N GLU A 149 -4.39 -24.07 -3.58
CA GLU A 149 -4.72 -25.49 -3.34
C GLU A 149 -5.32 -26.16 -4.57
N LYS A 150 -6.23 -25.49 -5.27
CA LYS A 150 -6.86 -26.02 -6.51
C LYS A 150 -5.83 -26.27 -7.62
N ASP A 151 -4.81 -25.42 -7.70
CA ASP A 151 -3.72 -25.56 -8.67
C ASP A 151 -2.70 -26.64 -8.24
N GLY A 152 -2.93 -27.34 -7.11
CA GLY A 152 -2.07 -28.40 -6.58
C GLY A 152 -0.70 -27.91 -6.09
N ARG A 153 -0.58 -26.64 -5.73
CA ARG A 153 0.69 -26.06 -5.28
C ARG A 153 1.02 -26.50 -3.86
N PRO A 154 2.32 -26.61 -3.53
CA PRO A 154 2.75 -27.16 -2.26
C PRO A 154 2.40 -26.26 -1.08
N LEU A 155 1.99 -26.88 0.03
CA LEU A 155 1.87 -26.29 1.34
C LEU A 155 2.86 -26.93 2.30
N THR A 156 3.20 -26.24 3.38
CA THR A 156 4.07 -26.72 4.45
C THR A 156 3.47 -26.45 5.81
N THR A 157 3.86 -27.23 6.80
CA THR A 157 3.54 -26.97 8.23
C THR A 157 4.72 -26.36 8.98
N VAL A 158 5.84 -26.10 8.30
CA VAL A 158 7.04 -25.51 8.89
C VAL A 158 6.83 -24.02 9.06
N VAL A 159 6.71 -23.58 10.31
CA VAL A 159 6.58 -22.16 10.66
C VAL A 159 7.91 -21.44 10.37
N PRO A 160 7.91 -20.34 9.62
CA PRO A 160 9.13 -19.62 9.31
C PRO A 160 9.74 -19.01 10.57
N THR A 161 11.07 -19.03 10.64
CA THR A 161 11.78 -18.25 11.65
C THR A 161 11.68 -16.76 11.29
N PRO A 162 11.42 -15.86 12.25
CA PRO A 162 11.46 -14.43 12.01
C PRO A 162 12.76 -14.04 11.30
N LYS A 163 12.67 -13.19 10.28
CA LYS A 163 13.85 -12.62 9.62
C LYS A 163 14.39 -11.52 10.54
N GLU A 164 15.68 -11.61 10.90
CA GLU A 164 16.39 -10.57 11.65
C GLU A 164 16.64 -9.33 10.76
#